data_1b8ebccf455d3936fc040c1590f417db
#
_entry.id   1b8ebccf455d3936fc040c1590f417db
#
_cell.length_a   1.000
_cell.length_b   1.000
_cell.length_c   1.000
_cell.angle_alpha   90.00
_cell.angle_beta   90.00
_cell.angle_gamma   90.00
#
_symmetry.space_group_name_H-M   'P 1'
#
loop_
_entity.id
_entity.type
_entity.pdbx_description
1 polymer ?
#
loop_
_entity_poly.entity_id
_entity_poly.type
_entity_poly.pdbx_seq_one_letter_code
_entity_poly.pdbx_strand_id
1 'polypeptide(L)'
;MRSKFGIPENISGVLVVNVKSDTDAADKGILPGDIIIEISQNKVYTPGDVSMRVAEEINAERDFALILINRKGNLSYIAVKISKN
;
A
#
# COMPACT_ATOMS: atom_id res chain seq x y z
N MET A 1 3.85 -11.51 13.69
CA MET A 1 4.63 -10.70 12.76
C MET A 1 4.40 -9.19 12.87
N ARG A 2 3.15 -8.76 13.04
CA ARG A 2 2.86 -7.33 13.20
C ARG A 2 3.49 -6.72 14.44
N SER A 3 3.52 -7.47 15.55
CA SER A 3 4.13 -6.99 16.80
C SER A 3 5.61 -6.68 16.65
N LYS A 4 6.29 -7.31 15.70
CA LYS A 4 7.71 -7.04 15.41
C LYS A 4 7.95 -5.58 15.02
N PHE A 5 6.96 -4.93 14.44
CA PHE A 5 7.04 -3.53 14.03
C PHE A 5 6.29 -2.60 14.97
N GLY A 6 5.81 -3.11 16.11
CA GLY A 6 5.05 -2.31 17.07
C GLY A 6 3.65 -1.97 16.59
N ILE A 7 3.06 -2.76 15.71
CA ILE A 7 1.76 -2.49 15.11
C ILE A 7 0.67 -3.17 15.94
N PRO A 8 -0.42 -2.46 16.32
CA PRO A 8 -1.54 -3.08 17.03
C PRO A 8 -2.19 -4.20 16.21
N GLU A 9 -2.56 -5.28 16.88
CA GLU A 9 -3.13 -6.45 16.20
C GLU A 9 -4.52 -6.18 15.63
N ASN A 10 -5.21 -5.17 16.13
CA ASN A 10 -6.55 -4.84 15.66
C ASN A 10 -6.58 -4.02 14.35
N ILE A 11 -5.42 -3.71 13.79
CA ILE A 11 -5.35 -3.01 12.51
C ILE A 11 -5.36 -4.04 11.39
N SER A 12 -6.37 -3.92 10.51
CA SER A 12 -6.47 -4.75 9.31
C SER A 12 -5.65 -4.15 8.18
N GLY A 13 -5.16 -5.01 7.30
CA GLY A 13 -4.45 -4.55 6.12
C GLY A 13 -3.28 -5.47 5.77
N VAL A 14 -2.46 -5.02 4.83
CA VAL A 14 -1.34 -5.77 4.31
C VAL A 14 -0.03 -5.13 4.77
N LEU A 15 0.76 -5.89 5.52
CA LEU A 15 2.04 -5.41 6.03
C LEU A 15 3.07 -5.33 4.90
N VAL A 16 3.69 -4.18 4.76
CA VAL A 16 4.80 -3.98 3.82
C VAL A 16 6.07 -4.50 4.47
N VAL A 17 6.68 -5.52 3.90
CA VAL A 17 7.92 -6.09 4.45
C VAL A 17 9.13 -5.70 3.62
N ASN A 18 8.93 -5.28 2.38
CA ASN A 18 10.02 -4.89 1.48
C ASN A 18 9.50 -3.94 0.41
N VAL A 19 10.31 -2.95 0.06
CA VAL A 19 9.99 -2.01 -1.02
C VAL A 19 11.22 -1.91 -1.91
N LYS A 20 11.04 -2.16 -3.21
CA LYS A 20 12.14 -2.03 -4.16
C LYS A 20 12.55 -0.57 -4.31
N SER A 21 13.85 -0.30 -4.24
CA SER A 21 14.38 1.06 -4.19
C SER A 21 14.18 1.86 -5.48
N ASP A 22 13.98 1.20 -6.60
CA ASP A 22 13.81 1.85 -7.89
C ASP A 22 12.34 1.98 -8.33
N THR A 23 11.40 1.88 -7.39
CA THR A 23 9.98 1.97 -7.69
C THR A 23 9.40 3.30 -7.22
N ASP A 24 8.26 3.68 -7.80
CA ASP A 24 7.58 4.90 -7.37
C ASP A 24 7.08 4.80 -5.93
N ALA A 25 6.73 3.59 -5.47
CA ALA A 25 6.34 3.38 -4.08
C ALA A 25 7.45 3.80 -3.13
N ALA A 26 8.72 3.44 -3.42
CA ALA A 26 9.85 3.86 -2.62
C ALA A 26 10.06 5.37 -2.70
N ASP A 27 9.91 5.96 -3.89
CA ASP A 27 10.06 7.41 -4.09
C ASP A 27 9.02 8.19 -3.31
N LYS A 28 7.82 7.66 -3.16
CA LYS A 28 6.75 8.31 -2.40
C LYS A 28 6.83 8.06 -0.90
N GLY A 29 7.84 7.31 -0.45
CA GLY A 29 8.09 7.15 0.97
C GLY A 29 7.37 5.99 1.63
N ILE A 30 6.90 5.01 0.88
CA ILE A 30 6.37 3.77 1.48
C ILE A 30 7.55 2.98 2.05
N LEU A 31 7.44 2.59 3.31
CA LEU A 31 8.53 1.95 4.03
C LEU A 31 8.11 0.58 4.56
N PRO A 32 9.07 -0.34 4.76
CA PRO A 32 8.78 -1.58 5.50
C PRO A 32 8.22 -1.24 6.88
N GLY A 33 7.19 -1.97 7.29
CA GLY A 33 6.47 -1.69 8.53
C GLY A 33 5.17 -0.93 8.32
N ASP A 34 4.98 -0.29 7.16
CA ASP A 34 3.70 0.34 6.84
C ASP A 34 2.64 -0.74 6.60
N ILE A 35 1.39 -0.43 6.92
CA ILE A 35 0.28 -1.32 6.61
C ILE A 35 -0.57 -0.66 5.54
N ILE A 36 -0.76 -1.35 4.42
CA ILE A 36 -1.66 -0.89 3.36
C ILE A 36 -3.08 -1.29 3.75
N ILE A 37 -3.94 -0.31 3.95
CA ILE A 37 -5.32 -0.53 4.41
C ILE A 37 -6.28 -0.54 3.24
N GLU A 38 -6.11 0.39 2.29
CA GLU A 38 -6.98 0.53 1.12
C GLU A 38 -6.16 0.90 -0.09
N ILE A 39 -6.65 0.49 -1.25
CA ILE A 39 -6.15 0.97 -2.55
C ILE A 39 -7.35 1.49 -3.31
N SER A 40 -7.32 2.78 -3.67
CA SER A 40 -8.41 3.47 -4.37
C SER A 40 -9.76 3.25 -3.66
N GLN A 41 -9.72 3.39 -2.32
CA GLN A 41 -10.89 3.28 -1.41
C GLN A 41 -11.44 1.85 -1.27
N ASN A 42 -10.71 0.85 -1.78
CA ASN A 42 -11.10 -0.56 -1.62
C ASN A 42 -10.18 -1.20 -0.58
N LYS A 43 -10.76 -1.77 0.47
CA LYS A 43 -10.00 -2.42 1.52
C LYS A 43 -9.23 -3.62 0.99
N VAL A 44 -8.02 -3.81 1.49
CA VAL A 44 -7.18 -4.96 1.14
C VAL A 44 -6.80 -5.70 2.41
N TYR A 45 -6.74 -7.01 2.34
CA TYR A 45 -6.46 -7.87 3.50
C TYR A 45 -5.29 -8.82 3.26
N THR A 46 -4.95 -9.08 1.99
CA THR A 46 -3.89 -10.01 1.62
C THR A 46 -3.03 -9.37 0.54
N PRO A 47 -1.79 -9.86 0.36
CA PRO A 47 -0.95 -9.38 -0.76
C PRO A 47 -1.63 -9.59 -2.11
N GLY A 48 -2.42 -10.67 -2.27
CA GLY A 48 -3.18 -10.90 -3.49
C GLY A 48 -4.21 -9.80 -3.74
N ASP A 49 -4.85 -9.30 -2.68
CA ASP A 49 -5.79 -8.18 -2.80
C ASP A 49 -5.09 -6.93 -3.33
N VAL A 50 -3.88 -6.66 -2.85
CA VAL A 50 -3.10 -5.51 -3.32
C VAL A 50 -2.82 -5.63 -4.82
N SER A 51 -2.35 -6.80 -5.26
CA SER A 51 -2.05 -7.03 -6.67
C SER A 51 -3.30 -6.90 -7.53
N MET A 52 -4.43 -7.43 -7.06
CA MET A 52 -5.69 -7.35 -7.79
C MET A 52 -6.17 -5.91 -7.93
N ARG A 53 -6.14 -5.13 -6.85
CA ARG A 53 -6.60 -3.74 -6.88
C ARG A 53 -5.73 -2.88 -7.78
N VAL A 54 -4.42 -3.09 -7.73
CA VAL A 54 -3.49 -2.36 -8.61
C VAL A 54 -3.76 -2.73 -10.07
N ALA A 55 -3.96 -4.01 -10.36
CA ALA A 55 -4.28 -4.45 -11.73
C ALA A 55 -5.58 -3.83 -12.24
N GLU A 56 -6.61 -3.72 -11.37
CA GLU A 56 -7.86 -3.06 -11.74
C GLU A 56 -7.65 -1.60 -12.12
N GLU A 57 -6.81 -0.89 -11.36
CA GLU A 57 -6.51 0.51 -11.66
C GLU A 57 -5.73 0.66 -12.97
N ILE A 58 -4.80 -0.25 -13.24
CA ILE A 58 -4.06 -0.25 -14.51
C ILE A 58 -5.01 -0.51 -15.67
N ASN A 59 -5.92 -1.49 -15.53
CA ASN A 59 -6.90 -1.81 -16.56
C ASN A 59 -7.88 -0.68 -16.80
N ALA A 60 -8.14 0.15 -15.80
CA ALA A 60 -8.99 1.34 -15.93
C ALA A 60 -8.21 2.53 -16.51
N GLU A 61 -6.95 2.33 -16.90
CA GLU A 61 -6.08 3.34 -17.50
C GLU A 61 -5.84 4.54 -16.59
N ARG A 62 -5.80 4.29 -15.28
CA ARG A 62 -5.47 5.34 -14.32
C ARG A 62 -3.96 5.53 -14.23
N ASP A 63 -3.54 6.75 -13.98
CA ASP A 63 -2.12 7.05 -13.83
C ASP A 63 -1.62 6.77 -12.43
N PHE A 64 -2.48 6.88 -11.44
CA PHE A 64 -2.11 6.73 -10.02
C PHE A 64 -3.09 5.84 -9.28
N ALA A 65 -2.59 5.11 -8.30
CA ALA A 65 -3.41 4.42 -7.32
C ALA A 65 -3.26 5.16 -5.99
N LEU A 66 -4.39 5.47 -5.34
CA LEU A 66 -4.38 6.13 -4.04
C LEU A 66 -4.32 5.04 -2.97
N ILE A 67 -3.24 5.04 -2.20
CA ILE A 67 -2.99 4.02 -1.19
C ILE A 67 -3.11 4.63 0.19
N LEU A 68 -4.00 4.06 1.02
CA LEU A 68 -4.11 4.45 2.42
C LEU A 68 -3.21 3.55 3.23
N ILE A 69 -2.27 4.14 3.95
CA ILE A 69 -1.36 3.38 4.81
C ILE A 69 -1.54 3.80 6.27
N ASN A 70 -1.20 2.87 7.16
CA ASN A 70 -1.07 3.14 8.57
C ASN A 70 0.41 2.97 8.93
N ARG A 71 1.00 4.05 9.43
CA ARG A 71 2.38 4.04 9.89
C ARG A 71 2.39 4.39 11.37
N LYS A 72 2.61 3.37 12.21
CA LYS A 72 2.67 3.54 13.67
C LYS A 72 1.45 4.28 14.22
N GLY A 73 0.27 3.94 13.71
CA GLY A 73 -0.98 4.55 14.15
C GLY A 73 -1.41 5.78 13.37
N ASN A 74 -0.56 6.30 12.49
CA ASN A 74 -0.88 7.48 11.68
C ASN A 74 -1.33 7.07 10.29
N LEU A 75 -2.49 7.57 9.88
CA LEU A 75 -3.05 7.29 8.56
C LEU A 75 -2.58 8.34 7.55
N SER A 76 -2.20 7.90 6.38
CA SER A 76 -1.77 8.79 5.29
C SER A 76 -2.22 8.22 3.96
N TYR A 77 -2.61 9.10 3.03
CA TYR A 77 -2.84 8.71 1.65
C TYR A 77 -1.60 9.01 0.82
N ILE A 78 -1.23 8.05 0.00
CA ILE A 78 -0.07 8.19 -0.90
C ILE A 78 -0.55 7.86 -2.31
N ALA A 79 -0.32 8.77 -3.26
CA ALA A 79 -0.63 8.51 -4.67
C ALA A 79 0.62 7.92 -5.33
N VAL A 80 0.53 6.66 -5.72
CA VAL A 80 1.64 5.94 -6.34
C VAL A 80 1.38 5.82 -7.84
N LYS A 81 2.38 6.18 -8.64
CA LYS A 81 2.25 6.09 -10.08
C LYS A 81 2.22 4.64 -10.53
N ILE A 82 1.22 4.30 -11.32
CA ILE A 82 1.02 2.94 -11.84
C ILE A 82 0.97 2.88 -13.36
N SER A 83 0.89 4.03 -14.02
CA SER A 83 0.89 4.06 -15.48
C SER A 83 2.26 3.66 -16.02
N LYS A 84 2.29 3.12 -17.24
CA LYS A 84 3.54 2.72 -17.87
C LYS A 84 4.28 3.89 -18.53
N ASN A 85 3.64 5.02 -18.61
CA ASN A 85 4.18 6.19 -19.29
C ASN A 85 4.76 7.21 -18.33
#